data_8e73974bfd4e0bf72f6c1f3efed68e9f
#
_entry.id   8e73974bfd4e0bf72f6c1f3efed68e9f
#
_cell.length_a   1.000
_cell.length_b   1.000
_cell.length_c   1.000
_cell.angle_alpha   90.00
_cell.angle_beta   90.00
_cell.angle_gamma   90.00
#
_symmetry.space_group_name_H-M   'P 1'
#
loop_
_entity.id
_entity.type
_entity.pdbx_description
1 polymer ?
#
loop_
_entity_poly.entity_id
_entity_poly.type
_entity_poly.pdbx_seq_one_letter_code
_entity_poly.pdbx_strand_id
1 'polypeptide(L)'
;DLMGSTNKFPRWAIAFKYPPEVKETTLRSIEVAVGRTGVLTPTACFDPVFLAGTTVARATLHNEDFIRQFGLCIGDAIQVQKAGDIIPEVIGVVCHPEDAVPYQMPKVCPSCGAPVVHLEDEAALRCVNPECPAQSLRNIIHFASRDAMDIDGLGTAVATQLVEKGLVHTVSDLYDLTLEQLLTLEKFCLLYTSPSPRD
;
A
#
# COMPACT_ATOMS: atom_id res chain seq x y z
N ASP A 1 35.79 23.18 2.34
CA ASP A 1 35.25 21.77 2.42
C ASP A 1 36.07 20.85 3.34
N LEU A 2 36.44 21.35 4.54
CA LEU A 2 37.18 20.55 5.54
C LEU A 2 36.40 19.31 6.05
N MET A 3 35.05 19.32 5.95
CA MET A 3 34.20 18.24 6.45
C MET A 3 33.98 17.10 5.44
N GLY A 4 34.39 17.30 4.19
CA GLY A 4 34.24 16.30 3.14
C GLY A 4 32.79 15.98 2.76
N SER A 5 32.60 14.85 2.09
CA SER A 5 31.28 14.33 1.67
C SER A 5 31.14 12.84 2.01
N THR A 6 29.92 12.38 2.12
CA THR A 6 29.56 10.97 2.08
C THR A 6 29.36 10.53 0.61
N ASN A 7 29.12 9.24 0.38
CA ASN A 7 28.81 8.74 -0.97
C ASN A 7 27.52 9.33 -1.58
N LYS A 8 26.68 9.97 -0.77
CA LYS A 8 25.36 10.49 -1.19
C LYS A 8 25.19 12.00 -1.05
N PHE A 9 25.91 12.64 -0.12
CA PHE A 9 25.73 14.08 0.17
C PHE A 9 26.95 14.69 0.84
N PRO A 10 27.17 16.01 0.71
CA PRO A 10 28.20 16.74 1.41
C PRO A 10 27.91 16.86 2.91
N ARG A 11 28.94 16.75 3.77
CA ARG A 11 28.77 16.87 5.24
C ARG A 11 28.61 18.32 5.70
N TRP A 12 29.00 19.29 4.87
CA TRP A 12 28.95 20.71 5.16
C TRP A 12 27.62 21.37 4.77
N ALA A 13 26.72 20.65 4.07
CA ALA A 13 25.41 21.17 3.65
C ALA A 13 24.29 20.56 4.49
N ILE A 14 23.37 21.41 4.94
CA ILE A 14 22.16 21.03 5.66
C ILE A 14 20.97 21.50 4.84
N ALA A 15 20.05 20.57 4.52
CA ALA A 15 18.79 20.93 3.89
C ALA A 15 17.84 21.56 4.91
N PHE A 16 17.41 22.78 4.65
CA PHE A 16 16.37 23.42 5.45
C PHE A 16 14.99 22.90 4.97
N LYS A 17 14.21 22.35 5.89
CA LYS A 17 12.83 21.93 5.64
C LYS A 17 11.87 22.90 6.29
N TYR A 18 10.98 23.47 5.49
CA TYR A 18 9.88 24.28 6.02
C TYR A 18 8.90 23.41 6.80
N PRO A 19 8.16 23.99 7.77
CA PRO A 19 7.07 23.28 8.41
C PRO A 19 6.09 22.77 7.35
N PRO A 20 5.60 21.52 7.47
CA PRO A 20 4.66 20.96 6.50
C PRO A 20 3.33 21.72 6.54
N GLU A 21 2.69 21.84 5.38
CA GLU A 21 1.34 22.37 5.29
C GLU A 21 0.37 21.37 5.93
N VAL A 22 -0.51 21.87 6.82
CA VAL A 22 -1.57 21.09 7.48
C VAL A 22 -2.92 21.54 6.96
N LYS A 23 -3.79 20.57 6.63
CA LYS A 23 -5.18 20.83 6.21
C LYS A 23 -6.14 19.97 7.02
N GLU A 24 -7.34 20.50 7.20
CA GLU A 24 -8.45 19.77 7.83
C GLU A 24 -9.35 19.17 6.76
N THR A 25 -9.83 17.95 7.05
CA THR A 25 -10.74 17.22 6.16
C THR A 25 -11.58 16.22 6.96
N THR A 26 -12.63 15.65 6.34
CA THR A 26 -13.52 14.70 7.02
C THR A 26 -13.15 13.27 6.67
N LEU A 27 -12.92 12.43 7.69
CA LEU A 27 -12.67 10.99 7.55
C LEU A 27 -13.95 10.28 7.09
N ARG A 28 -13.95 9.69 5.90
CA ARG A 28 -15.11 9.00 5.31
C ARG A 28 -15.12 7.51 5.58
N SER A 29 -13.95 6.88 5.50
CA SER A 29 -13.78 5.44 5.75
C SER A 29 -12.35 5.10 6.09
N ILE A 30 -12.14 3.92 6.64
CA ILE A 30 -10.81 3.32 6.81
C ILE A 30 -10.79 2.02 6.03
N GLU A 31 -9.92 1.95 5.02
CA GLU A 31 -9.68 0.74 4.23
C GLU A 31 -8.51 -0.04 4.82
N VAL A 32 -8.64 -1.36 4.87
CA VAL A 32 -7.57 -2.22 5.39
C VAL A 32 -7.06 -3.12 4.26
N ALA A 33 -5.81 -2.92 3.90
CA ALA A 33 -5.11 -3.74 2.92
C ALA A 33 -4.24 -4.80 3.59
N VAL A 34 -4.07 -5.95 2.92
CA VAL A 34 -3.19 -7.03 3.37
C VAL A 34 -1.89 -6.96 2.57
N GLY A 35 -0.79 -6.81 3.27
CA GLY A 35 0.56 -6.78 2.69
C GLY A 35 1.09 -8.18 2.32
N ARG A 36 2.25 -8.21 1.66
CA ARG A 36 2.94 -9.44 1.24
C ARG A 36 3.18 -10.42 2.41
N THR A 37 3.55 -9.90 3.55
CA THR A 37 3.83 -10.69 4.78
C THR A 37 2.58 -10.91 5.64
N GLY A 38 1.39 -10.60 5.13
CA GLY A 38 0.13 -10.73 5.87
C GLY A 38 -0.21 -9.53 6.76
N VAL A 39 0.65 -8.54 6.90
CA VAL A 39 0.41 -7.34 7.72
C VAL A 39 -0.81 -6.58 7.22
N LEU A 40 -1.74 -6.26 8.13
CA LEU A 40 -2.89 -5.42 7.85
C LEU A 40 -2.51 -3.95 7.98
N THR A 41 -2.61 -3.23 6.88
CA THR A 41 -2.26 -1.79 6.83
C THR A 41 -3.53 -0.96 6.64
N PRO A 42 -3.94 -0.20 7.68
CA PRO A 42 -5.08 0.69 7.57
C PRO A 42 -4.71 1.97 6.81
N THR A 43 -5.63 2.45 5.99
CA THR A 43 -5.53 3.68 5.21
C THR A 43 -6.79 4.51 5.42
N ALA A 44 -6.65 5.75 5.86
CA ALA A 44 -7.74 6.70 5.95
C ALA A 44 -8.15 7.16 4.54
N CYS A 45 -9.44 7.13 4.25
CA CYS A 45 -10.06 7.74 3.08
C CYS A 45 -10.90 8.93 3.54
N PHE A 46 -10.66 10.10 2.99
CA PHE A 46 -11.27 11.37 3.41
C PHE A 46 -11.65 12.25 2.22
N ASP A 47 -12.40 13.32 2.48
CA ASP A 47 -12.76 14.27 1.43
C ASP A 47 -11.49 14.84 0.79
N PRO A 48 -11.42 14.90 -0.56
CA PRO A 48 -10.22 15.37 -1.24
C PRO A 48 -9.82 16.77 -0.80
N VAL A 49 -8.56 16.96 -0.45
CA VAL A 49 -7.99 18.22 -0.03
C VAL A 49 -6.72 18.53 -0.81
N PHE A 50 -6.57 19.81 -1.21
CA PHE A 50 -5.35 20.26 -1.89
C PHE A 50 -4.25 20.54 -0.87
N LEU A 51 -3.15 19.81 -0.99
CA LEU A 51 -2.05 19.80 -0.02
C LEU A 51 -0.70 19.73 -0.74
N ALA A 52 0.15 20.71 -0.51
CA ALA A 52 1.51 20.78 -1.09
C ALA A 52 1.52 20.44 -2.60
N GLY A 53 0.69 21.17 -3.38
CA GLY A 53 0.69 21.10 -4.84
C GLY A 53 -0.08 19.92 -5.47
N THR A 54 -0.68 19.02 -4.68
CA THR A 54 -1.49 17.91 -5.20
C THR A 54 -2.76 17.71 -4.40
N THR A 55 -3.79 17.11 -5.03
CA THR A 55 -5.01 16.70 -4.33
C THR A 55 -4.80 15.34 -3.69
N VAL A 56 -5.08 15.23 -2.40
CA VAL A 56 -4.92 14.03 -1.57
C VAL A 56 -6.29 13.65 -1.02
N ALA A 57 -6.63 12.37 -1.06
CA ALA A 57 -7.86 11.80 -0.52
C ALA A 57 -7.62 10.56 0.35
N ARG A 58 -6.36 10.16 0.51
CA ARG A 58 -5.95 8.97 1.27
C ARG A 58 -4.67 9.25 2.03
N ALA A 59 -4.58 8.75 3.27
CA ALA A 59 -3.39 8.84 4.10
C ALA A 59 -3.16 7.56 4.90
N THR A 60 -1.91 7.25 5.20
CA THR A 60 -1.59 6.10 6.03
C THR A 60 -2.00 6.32 7.49
N LEU A 61 -2.47 5.24 8.12
CA LEU A 61 -2.75 5.16 9.56
C LEU A 61 -1.76 4.22 10.28
N HIS A 62 -0.73 3.77 9.59
CA HIS A 62 0.36 2.92 10.08
C HIS A 62 -0.13 1.58 10.67
N ASN A 63 -0.77 1.56 11.85
CA ASN A 63 -1.20 0.37 12.57
C ASN A 63 -2.43 0.63 13.45
N GLU A 64 -2.89 -0.39 14.19
CA GLU A 64 -4.01 -0.30 15.10
C GLU A 64 -3.76 0.65 16.28
N ASP A 65 -2.53 0.65 16.81
CA ASP A 65 -2.18 1.50 17.96
C ASP A 65 -2.32 2.98 17.63
N PHE A 66 -1.97 3.37 16.40
CA PHE A 66 -2.17 4.72 15.90
C PHE A 66 -3.66 5.10 15.87
N ILE A 67 -4.52 4.20 15.39
CA ILE A 67 -5.98 4.42 15.37
C ILE A 67 -6.51 4.60 16.79
N ARG A 68 -6.08 3.75 17.74
CA ARG A 68 -6.48 3.83 19.15
C ARG A 68 -5.97 5.10 19.83
N GLN A 69 -4.72 5.47 19.59
CA GLN A 69 -4.10 6.66 20.18
C GLN A 69 -4.88 7.94 19.85
N PHE A 70 -5.38 8.06 18.62
CA PHE A 70 -6.19 9.20 18.21
C PHE A 70 -7.69 9.01 18.43
N GLY A 71 -8.13 7.83 18.85
CA GLY A 71 -9.55 7.51 19.03
C GLY A 71 -10.36 7.71 17.74
N LEU A 72 -9.79 7.41 16.58
CA LEU A 72 -10.37 7.72 15.27
C LEU A 72 -11.76 7.13 15.08
N CYS A 73 -12.70 7.99 14.70
CA CYS A 73 -14.08 7.63 14.38
C CYS A 73 -14.39 8.00 12.93
N ILE A 74 -15.26 7.23 12.29
CA ILE A 74 -15.75 7.61 10.96
C ILE A 74 -16.59 8.88 11.09
N GLY A 75 -16.31 9.87 10.22
CA GLY A 75 -16.94 11.20 10.28
C GLY A 75 -16.11 12.25 11.02
N ASP A 76 -14.99 11.89 11.63
CA ASP A 76 -14.10 12.83 12.30
C ASP A 76 -13.60 13.93 11.38
N ALA A 77 -13.48 15.14 11.92
CA ALA A 77 -12.62 16.16 11.32
C ALA A 77 -11.17 15.87 11.71
N ILE A 78 -10.36 15.51 10.72
CA ILE A 78 -8.95 15.11 10.89
C ILE A 78 -8.01 16.14 10.28
N GLN A 79 -6.81 16.23 10.85
CA GLN A 79 -5.72 17.01 10.27
C GLN A 79 -4.79 16.08 9.50
N VAL A 80 -4.45 16.50 8.28
CA VAL A 80 -3.57 15.77 7.37
C VAL A 80 -2.40 16.64 6.94
N GLN A 81 -1.25 16.03 6.80
CA GLN A 81 -0.04 16.63 6.26
C GLN A 81 0.68 15.67 5.32
N LYS A 82 1.72 16.14 4.63
CA LYS A 82 2.65 15.26 3.91
C LYS A 82 3.96 15.15 4.68
N ALA A 83 4.28 13.94 5.13
CA ALA A 83 5.59 13.64 5.70
C ALA A 83 6.66 13.77 4.60
N GLY A 84 7.65 14.63 4.84
CA GLY A 84 8.74 14.89 3.89
C GLY A 84 8.28 15.41 2.53
N ASP A 85 7.15 16.13 2.46
CA ASP A 85 6.49 16.66 1.25
C ASP A 85 5.96 15.61 0.28
N ILE A 86 5.95 14.33 0.63
CA ILE A 86 5.61 13.22 -0.26
C ILE A 86 4.46 12.38 0.27
N ILE A 87 4.57 11.83 1.48
CA ILE A 87 3.66 10.81 2.02
C ILE A 87 2.56 11.45 2.85
N PRO A 88 1.27 11.35 2.45
CA PRO A 88 0.18 11.83 3.26
C PRO A 88 0.02 11.00 4.54
N GLU A 89 -0.12 11.69 5.67
CA GLU A 89 -0.38 11.10 6.98
C GLU A 89 -1.41 11.89 7.77
N VAL A 90 -2.15 11.21 8.63
CA VAL A 90 -3.04 11.85 9.60
C VAL A 90 -2.21 12.22 10.82
N ILE A 91 -2.33 13.44 11.31
CA ILE A 91 -1.55 13.92 12.46
C ILE A 91 -2.40 14.16 13.70
N GLY A 92 -3.72 14.19 13.56
CA GLY A 92 -4.60 14.40 14.69
C GLY A 92 -6.08 14.43 14.31
N VAL A 93 -6.92 14.45 15.33
CA VAL A 93 -8.36 14.67 15.25
C VAL A 93 -8.67 16.05 15.80
N VAL A 94 -9.48 16.82 15.09
CA VAL A 94 -9.93 18.15 15.51
C VAL A 94 -11.18 18.04 16.35
N CYS A 95 -12.18 17.29 15.86
CA CYS A 95 -13.41 17.02 16.59
C CYS A 95 -14.04 15.71 16.12
N HIS A 96 -14.81 15.11 17.00
CA HIS A 96 -15.65 13.94 16.74
C HIS A 96 -17.11 14.38 16.51
N PRO A 97 -17.88 13.66 15.66
CA PRO A 97 -19.34 13.84 15.58
C PRO A 97 -20.01 13.40 16.90
N GLU A 98 -21.23 13.89 17.16
CA GLU A 98 -21.93 13.64 18.43
C GLU A 98 -22.16 12.14 18.73
N ASP A 99 -22.36 11.32 17.67
CA ASP A 99 -22.58 9.87 17.79
C ASP A 99 -21.34 9.07 17.38
N ALA A 100 -20.14 9.59 17.61
CA ALA A 100 -18.90 8.96 17.22
C ALA A 100 -18.66 7.62 17.90
N VAL A 101 -18.39 6.58 17.12
CA VAL A 101 -17.95 5.26 17.59
C VAL A 101 -16.52 5.03 17.15
N PRO A 102 -15.59 4.77 18.09
CA PRO A 102 -14.19 4.50 17.75
C PRO A 102 -14.07 3.33 16.78
N TYR A 103 -13.30 3.54 15.72
CA TYR A 103 -13.06 2.52 14.73
C TYR A 103 -12.25 1.36 15.33
N GLN A 104 -12.64 0.15 15.02
CA GLN A 104 -11.93 -1.06 15.42
C GLN A 104 -11.42 -1.80 14.19
N MET A 105 -10.19 -2.24 14.26
CA MET A 105 -9.60 -3.08 13.21
C MET A 105 -10.36 -4.42 13.08
N PRO A 106 -10.47 -4.96 11.87
CA PRO A 106 -11.15 -6.23 11.66
C PRO A 106 -10.42 -7.36 12.39
N LYS A 107 -11.19 -8.27 13.03
CA LYS A 107 -10.67 -9.48 13.69
C LYS A 107 -10.42 -10.63 12.73
N VAL A 108 -10.83 -10.46 11.48
CA VAL A 108 -10.64 -11.43 10.40
C VAL A 108 -9.99 -10.73 9.20
N CYS A 109 -9.23 -11.50 8.43
CA CYS A 109 -8.59 -10.99 7.23
C CYS A 109 -9.65 -10.58 6.18
N PRO A 110 -9.60 -9.35 5.66
CA PRO A 110 -10.58 -8.89 4.67
C PRO A 110 -10.51 -9.63 3.33
N SER A 111 -9.42 -10.36 3.06
CA SER A 111 -9.23 -11.11 1.81
C SER A 111 -9.65 -12.57 1.91
N CYS A 112 -9.26 -13.27 2.98
CA CYS A 112 -9.48 -14.72 3.09
C CYS A 112 -10.40 -15.14 4.25
N GLY A 113 -10.85 -14.20 5.10
CA GLY A 113 -11.71 -14.48 6.25
C GLY A 113 -11.03 -15.21 7.42
N ALA A 114 -9.76 -15.56 7.31
CA ALA A 114 -9.02 -16.19 8.41
C ALA A 114 -8.84 -15.22 9.60
N PRO A 115 -8.75 -15.71 10.84
CA PRO A 115 -8.47 -14.87 11.98
C PRO A 115 -7.13 -14.16 11.84
N VAL A 116 -7.06 -12.91 12.31
CA VAL A 116 -5.81 -12.16 12.38
C VAL A 116 -5.26 -12.18 13.79
N VAL A 117 -3.94 -12.11 13.90
CA VAL A 117 -3.23 -12.21 15.18
C VAL A 117 -2.25 -11.05 15.35
N HIS A 118 -1.97 -10.68 16.60
CA HIS A 118 -0.79 -9.92 16.97
C HIS A 118 0.35 -10.89 17.23
N LEU A 119 1.50 -10.66 16.63
CA LEU A 119 2.74 -11.32 17.05
C LEU A 119 3.36 -10.57 18.23
N GLU A 120 4.04 -11.28 19.14
CA GLU A 120 4.47 -10.77 20.45
C GLU A 120 5.33 -9.49 20.37
N ASP A 121 6.04 -9.26 19.28
CA ASP A 121 6.92 -8.09 19.09
C ASP A 121 6.45 -7.13 17.99
N GLU A 122 5.23 -7.27 17.47
CA GLU A 122 4.73 -6.43 16.38
C GLU A 122 3.49 -5.63 16.78
N ALA A 123 3.50 -4.32 16.54
CA ALA A 123 2.35 -3.44 16.71
C ALA A 123 1.26 -3.64 15.62
N ALA A 124 1.51 -4.51 14.64
CA ALA A 124 0.62 -4.70 13.50
C ALA A 124 -0.14 -6.02 13.58
N LEU A 125 -1.43 -5.98 13.22
CA LEU A 125 -2.24 -7.19 13.00
C LEU A 125 -1.77 -7.93 11.74
N ARG A 126 -1.78 -9.26 11.78
CA ARG A 126 -1.29 -10.10 10.69
C ARG A 126 -2.24 -11.25 10.37
N CYS A 127 -2.49 -11.45 9.09
CA CYS A 127 -3.09 -12.67 8.57
C CYS A 127 -2.02 -13.75 8.46
N VAL A 128 -2.21 -14.87 9.14
CA VAL A 128 -1.27 -16.00 9.17
C VAL A 128 -1.63 -17.12 8.18
N ASN A 129 -2.70 -16.95 7.40
CA ASN A 129 -3.08 -17.94 6.40
C ASN A 129 -2.11 -17.91 5.21
N PRO A 130 -1.35 -19.00 4.95
CA PRO A 130 -0.40 -19.06 3.84
C PRO A 130 -1.09 -19.06 2.46
N GLU A 131 -2.35 -19.46 2.39
CA GLU A 131 -3.17 -19.51 1.16
C GLU A 131 -3.99 -18.22 0.97
N CYS A 132 -3.66 -17.15 1.67
CA CYS A 132 -4.38 -15.88 1.54
C CYS A 132 -4.19 -15.28 0.13
N PRO A 133 -5.28 -15.06 -0.65
CA PRO A 133 -5.17 -14.55 -2.03
C PRO A 133 -4.45 -13.20 -2.12
N ALA A 134 -4.64 -12.32 -1.14
CA ALA A 134 -3.96 -11.03 -1.12
C ALA A 134 -2.44 -11.19 -0.92
N GLN A 135 -2.00 -12.14 -0.08
CA GLN A 135 -0.58 -12.42 0.11
C GLN A 135 0.02 -13.05 -1.15
N SER A 136 -0.67 -14.02 -1.77
CA SER A 136 -0.25 -14.66 -3.01
C SER A 136 -0.06 -13.63 -4.13
N LEU A 137 -1.05 -12.77 -4.35
CA LEU A 137 -0.95 -11.68 -5.32
C LEU A 137 0.26 -10.78 -5.06
N ARG A 138 0.47 -10.35 -3.81
CA ARG A 138 1.61 -9.50 -3.44
C ARG A 138 2.95 -10.21 -3.60
N ASN A 139 3.02 -11.51 -3.36
CA ASN A 139 4.21 -12.33 -3.61
C ASN A 139 4.54 -12.42 -5.10
N ILE A 140 3.54 -12.63 -5.97
CA ILE A 140 3.70 -12.64 -7.42
C ILE A 140 4.20 -11.28 -7.93
N ILE A 141 3.59 -10.17 -7.48
CA ILE A 141 4.01 -8.81 -7.84
C ILE A 141 5.46 -8.56 -7.41
N HIS A 142 5.84 -8.96 -6.19
CA HIS A 142 7.20 -8.81 -5.71
C HIS A 142 8.18 -9.67 -6.50
N PHE A 143 7.83 -10.92 -6.79
CA PHE A 143 8.66 -11.81 -7.59
C PHE A 143 8.97 -11.23 -8.98
N ALA A 144 7.98 -10.61 -9.61
CA ALA A 144 8.14 -9.97 -10.92
C ALA A 144 8.86 -8.62 -10.87
N SER A 145 9.05 -8.03 -9.69
CA SER A 145 9.62 -6.68 -9.55
C SER A 145 11.14 -6.64 -9.84
N ARG A 146 11.66 -5.42 -10.03
CA ARG A 146 13.09 -5.16 -10.24
C ARG A 146 13.99 -5.66 -9.11
N ASP A 147 13.46 -5.71 -7.89
CA ASP A 147 14.20 -6.17 -6.72
C ASP A 147 14.29 -7.71 -6.64
N ALA A 148 13.66 -8.43 -7.56
CA ALA A 148 13.66 -9.89 -7.62
C ALA A 148 14.01 -10.40 -9.01
N MET A 149 13.03 -10.85 -9.83
CA MET A 149 13.27 -11.48 -11.13
C MET A 149 13.21 -10.51 -12.31
N ASP A 150 12.79 -9.27 -12.09
CA ASP A 150 12.68 -8.19 -13.10
C ASP A 150 11.97 -8.64 -14.39
N ILE A 151 10.77 -9.22 -14.23
CA ILE A 151 9.99 -9.72 -15.36
C ILE A 151 9.30 -8.54 -16.05
N ASP A 152 9.81 -8.14 -17.21
CA ASP A 152 9.25 -7.03 -17.98
C ASP A 152 7.81 -7.33 -18.44
N GLY A 153 6.95 -6.30 -18.35
CA GLY A 153 5.53 -6.42 -18.68
C GLY A 153 4.65 -7.08 -17.61
N LEU A 154 5.22 -7.76 -16.61
CA LEU A 154 4.45 -8.37 -15.51
C LEU A 154 4.30 -7.38 -14.32
N GLY A 155 3.60 -6.28 -14.57
CA GLY A 155 3.26 -5.30 -13.54
C GLY A 155 2.05 -5.71 -12.70
N THR A 156 1.70 -4.85 -11.70
CA THR A 156 0.58 -5.09 -10.79
C THR A 156 -0.73 -5.41 -11.50
N ALA A 157 -1.08 -4.70 -12.57
CA ALA A 157 -2.33 -4.90 -13.29
C ALA A 157 -2.42 -6.28 -13.95
N VAL A 158 -1.32 -6.76 -14.52
CA VAL A 158 -1.25 -8.08 -15.16
C VAL A 158 -1.27 -9.19 -14.11
N ALA A 159 -0.50 -9.05 -13.04
CA ALA A 159 -0.50 -10.00 -11.93
C ALA A 159 -1.89 -10.13 -11.30
N THR A 160 -2.61 -9.01 -11.13
CA THR A 160 -3.99 -9.03 -10.63
C THR A 160 -4.91 -9.81 -11.56
N GLN A 161 -4.87 -9.56 -12.87
CA GLN A 161 -5.69 -10.29 -13.84
C GLN A 161 -5.39 -11.80 -13.84
N LEU A 162 -4.12 -12.20 -13.75
CA LEU A 162 -3.71 -13.62 -13.69
C LEU A 162 -4.31 -14.33 -12.48
N VAL A 163 -4.26 -13.67 -11.30
CA VAL A 163 -4.81 -14.23 -10.05
C VAL A 163 -6.34 -14.25 -10.08
N GLU A 164 -6.99 -13.18 -10.53
CA GLU A 164 -8.45 -13.07 -10.61
C GLU A 164 -9.06 -14.06 -11.58
N LYS A 165 -8.36 -14.36 -12.68
CA LYS A 165 -8.77 -15.40 -13.65
C LYS A 165 -8.42 -16.83 -13.20
N GLY A 166 -7.76 -16.99 -12.05
CA GLY A 166 -7.35 -18.28 -11.51
C GLY A 166 -6.26 -18.98 -12.35
N LEU A 167 -5.52 -18.22 -13.16
CA LEU A 167 -4.44 -18.76 -13.99
C LEU A 167 -3.15 -18.95 -13.19
N VAL A 168 -2.97 -18.18 -12.12
CA VAL A 168 -1.78 -18.19 -11.26
C VAL A 168 -2.21 -18.05 -9.80
N HIS A 169 -1.80 -18.96 -8.95
CA HIS A 169 -1.99 -18.93 -7.50
C HIS A 169 -0.66 -18.79 -6.74
N THR A 170 0.39 -19.34 -7.32
CA THR A 170 1.75 -19.34 -6.77
C THR A 170 2.75 -18.78 -7.79
N VAL A 171 3.93 -18.43 -7.31
CA VAL A 171 5.02 -17.97 -8.18
C VAL A 171 5.43 -19.03 -9.21
N SER A 172 5.34 -20.32 -8.84
CA SER A 172 5.68 -21.44 -9.74
C SER A 172 4.78 -21.52 -10.98
N ASP A 173 3.49 -21.20 -10.82
CA ASP A 173 2.51 -21.25 -11.91
C ASP A 173 2.83 -20.28 -13.05
N LEU A 174 3.64 -19.26 -12.77
CA LEU A 174 4.10 -18.32 -13.81
C LEU A 174 4.90 -19.01 -14.93
N TYR A 175 5.60 -20.11 -14.61
CA TYR A 175 6.40 -20.85 -15.57
C TYR A 175 5.56 -21.83 -16.42
N ASP A 176 4.34 -22.13 -15.99
CA ASP A 176 3.42 -23.03 -16.69
C ASP A 176 2.40 -22.27 -17.56
N LEU A 177 2.49 -20.93 -17.62
CA LEU A 177 1.59 -20.11 -18.42
C LEU A 177 1.79 -20.35 -19.92
N THR A 178 0.68 -20.55 -20.62
CA THR A 178 0.65 -20.71 -22.06
C THR A 178 0.34 -19.40 -22.76
N LEU A 179 0.74 -19.29 -24.04
CA LEU A 179 0.41 -18.13 -24.88
C LEU A 179 -1.12 -17.92 -24.97
N GLU A 180 -1.89 -19.01 -25.08
CA GLU A 180 -3.35 -18.94 -25.18
C GLU A 180 -3.95 -18.29 -23.92
N GLN A 181 -3.47 -18.67 -22.72
CA GLN A 181 -3.89 -18.07 -21.45
C GLN A 181 -3.54 -16.59 -21.38
N LEU A 182 -2.34 -16.20 -21.77
CA LEU A 182 -1.91 -14.79 -21.79
C LEU A 182 -2.76 -13.94 -22.73
N LEU A 183 -3.15 -14.45 -23.88
CA LEU A 183 -4.04 -13.76 -24.82
C LEU A 183 -5.45 -13.53 -24.30
N THR A 184 -5.86 -14.20 -23.22
CA THR A 184 -7.14 -13.92 -22.54
C THR A 184 -7.10 -12.66 -21.69
N LEU A 185 -5.91 -12.15 -21.36
CA LEU A 185 -5.73 -10.96 -20.53
C LEU A 185 -6.08 -9.69 -21.31
N GLU A 186 -6.58 -8.68 -20.61
CA GLU A 186 -6.83 -7.38 -21.21
C GLU A 186 -5.52 -6.71 -21.64
N LYS A 187 -5.53 -6.10 -22.81
CA LYS A 187 -4.37 -5.38 -23.40
C LYS A 187 -3.19 -6.27 -23.79
N PHE A 188 -3.35 -7.60 -23.80
CA PHE A 188 -2.39 -8.52 -24.36
C PHE A 188 -2.74 -8.84 -25.82
N CYS A 189 -1.75 -8.73 -26.71
CA CYS A 189 -1.89 -9.15 -28.09
C CYS A 189 -0.55 -9.70 -28.61
N LEU A 190 -0.57 -10.44 -29.72
CA LEU A 190 0.61 -11.06 -30.32
C LEU A 190 1.74 -10.07 -30.67
N LEU A 191 1.40 -8.79 -30.92
CA LEU A 191 2.39 -7.75 -31.23
C LEU A 191 3.33 -7.43 -30.06
N TYR A 192 2.87 -7.61 -28.82
CA TYR A 192 3.68 -7.38 -27.63
C TYR A 192 4.42 -8.64 -27.14
N THR A 193 4.08 -9.81 -27.69
CA THR A 193 4.70 -11.09 -27.34
C THR A 193 5.70 -11.57 -28.39
N SER A 194 5.88 -10.84 -29.51
CA SER A 194 6.90 -11.12 -30.50
C SER A 194 8.28 -10.75 -29.98
N PRO A 195 9.30 -11.60 -30.14
CA PRO A 195 10.68 -11.22 -29.86
C PRO A 195 11.05 -9.99 -30.70
N SER A 196 11.83 -9.10 -30.10
CA SER A 196 12.33 -7.91 -30.76
C SER A 196 13.19 -8.34 -31.95
N PRO A 197 13.09 -7.65 -33.13
CA PRO A 197 13.99 -7.93 -34.27
C PRO A 197 15.46 -7.68 -33.96
N ARG A 198 15.80 -7.29 -32.75
CA ARG A 198 17.17 -6.99 -32.28
C ARG A 198 17.74 -8.06 -31.32
N ASP A 199 16.96 -9.07 -30.98
CA ASP A 199 17.39 -10.19 -30.11
C ASP A 199 17.90 -11.37 -30.93
#